data_eb2ba31b53cd9df0b5794c9f12bbe643
#
_entry.id   eb2ba31b53cd9df0b5794c9f12bbe643
#
_cell.length_a   1.000
_cell.length_b   1.000
_cell.length_c   1.000
_cell.angle_alpha   90.00
_cell.angle_beta   90.00
_cell.angle_gamma   90.00
#
_symmetry.space_group_name_H-M   'P 1'
#
loop_
_entity.id
_entity.type
_entity.pdbx_description
1 polymer ?
#
loop_
_entity_poly.entity_id
_entity_poly.type
_entity_poly.pdbx_seq_one_letter_code
_entity_poly.pdbx_strand_id
1 'polypeptide(L)'
;MKNKGFTLIELIIVTIILGVLAMVAIPRFLTTISSNEAAVEDAVISNMKAALEVYATDMYTTTGRAFWPTDPFDALQEKPKGYLSSVDNDGTMGGDADSDGEWTYNTATKRITHQRQDNSRHYWTYDNGVNVIGG
;
A
#
# COMPACT_ATOMS: atom_id res chain seq x y z
N MET A 1 50.91 -20.34 17.67
CA MET A 1 49.49 -20.72 17.58
C MET A 1 49.24 -21.34 16.22
N LYS A 2 48.64 -22.51 16.21
CA LYS A 2 48.21 -23.11 14.96
C LYS A 2 46.88 -22.44 14.54
N ASN A 3 46.87 -21.73 13.42
CA ASN A 3 45.65 -21.28 12.81
C ASN A 3 44.91 -22.49 12.26
N LYS A 4 43.72 -22.75 12.82
CA LYS A 4 42.82 -23.77 12.29
C LYS A 4 41.87 -23.10 11.32
N GLY A 5 42.04 -23.35 10.02
CA GLY A 5 41.07 -23.00 9.00
C GLY A 5 39.91 -23.99 8.94
N PHE A 6 38.86 -23.64 8.25
CA PHE A 6 37.75 -24.55 7.94
C PHE A 6 38.20 -25.65 7.01
N THR A 7 37.72 -26.87 7.22
CA THR A 7 37.86 -27.95 6.25
C THR A 7 36.85 -27.76 5.09
N LEU A 8 37.17 -28.32 3.95
CA LEU A 8 36.29 -28.29 2.79
C LEU A 8 34.92 -28.93 3.07
N ILE A 9 34.91 -30.02 3.84
CA ILE A 9 33.68 -30.71 4.21
C ILE A 9 32.83 -29.88 5.17
N GLU A 10 33.40 -29.14 6.09
CA GLU A 10 32.68 -28.22 6.97
C GLU A 10 31.97 -27.13 6.16
N LEU A 11 32.65 -26.57 5.17
CA LEU A 11 32.06 -25.58 4.28
C LEU A 11 30.88 -26.15 3.44
N ILE A 12 31.04 -27.36 2.91
CA ILE A 12 29.99 -28.05 2.13
C ILE A 12 28.78 -28.32 3.02
N ILE A 13 28.96 -28.84 4.22
CA ILE A 13 27.86 -29.12 5.15
C ILE A 13 27.12 -27.84 5.52
N VAL A 14 27.81 -26.77 5.82
CA VAL A 14 27.19 -25.46 6.14
C VAL A 14 26.37 -24.93 4.98
N THR A 15 26.88 -24.98 3.75
CA THR A 15 26.13 -24.50 2.57
C THR A 15 24.90 -25.34 2.28
N ILE A 16 24.95 -26.66 2.49
CA ILE A 16 23.78 -27.53 2.35
C ILE A 16 22.70 -27.19 3.40
N ILE A 17 23.08 -27.04 4.65
CA ILE A 17 22.15 -26.69 5.73
C ILE A 17 21.52 -25.32 5.47
N LEU A 18 22.30 -24.31 5.08
CA LEU A 18 21.80 -22.99 4.74
C LEU A 18 20.83 -23.05 3.55
N GLY A 19 21.12 -23.85 2.53
CA GLY A 19 20.24 -24.04 1.39
C GLY A 19 18.88 -24.63 1.78
N VAL A 20 18.86 -25.65 2.62
CA VAL A 20 17.63 -26.28 3.11
C VAL A 20 16.82 -25.30 3.97
N LEU A 21 17.46 -24.55 4.85
CA LEU A 21 16.80 -23.55 5.67
C LEU A 21 16.21 -22.41 4.83
N ALA A 22 16.91 -21.97 3.80
CA ALA A 22 16.46 -20.94 2.88
C ALA A 22 15.21 -21.36 2.10
N MET A 23 15.09 -22.61 1.71
CA MET A 23 13.91 -23.14 1.01
C MET A 23 12.62 -22.99 1.81
N VAL A 24 12.68 -22.99 3.12
CA VAL A 24 11.53 -22.81 4.01
C VAL A 24 11.35 -21.35 4.43
N ALA A 25 12.44 -20.66 4.71
CA ALA A 25 12.42 -19.30 5.26
C ALA A 25 11.92 -18.26 4.24
N ILE A 26 12.38 -18.34 2.98
CA ILE A 26 12.03 -17.35 1.95
C ILE A 26 10.53 -17.32 1.65
N PRO A 27 9.83 -18.44 1.37
CA PRO A 27 8.39 -18.42 1.11
C PRO A 27 7.58 -17.87 2.29
N ARG A 28 7.95 -18.21 3.53
CA ARG A 28 7.28 -17.70 4.73
C ARG A 28 7.46 -16.20 4.90
N PHE A 29 8.64 -15.70 4.60
CA PHE A 29 8.92 -14.27 4.66
C PHE A 29 8.08 -13.47 3.65
N LEU A 30 7.98 -13.95 2.42
CA LEU A 30 7.14 -13.31 1.38
C LEU A 30 5.66 -13.31 1.77
N THR A 31 5.15 -14.38 2.34
CA THR A 31 3.76 -14.44 2.83
C THR A 31 3.51 -13.43 3.95
N THR A 32 4.47 -13.24 4.84
CA THR A 32 4.39 -12.26 5.94
C THR A 32 4.35 -10.84 5.39
N ILE A 33 5.18 -10.50 4.42
CA ILE A 33 5.18 -9.18 3.77
C ILE A 33 3.82 -8.91 3.15
N SER A 34 3.29 -9.81 2.35
CA SER A 34 1.99 -9.65 1.70
C SER A 34 0.84 -9.49 2.71
N SER A 35 0.87 -10.21 3.82
CA SER A 35 -0.12 -10.06 4.89
C SER A 35 -0.03 -8.70 5.58
N ASN A 36 1.19 -8.20 5.79
CA ASN A 36 1.41 -6.88 6.38
C ASN A 36 0.93 -5.76 5.44
N GLU A 37 1.18 -5.87 4.16
CA GLU A 37 0.70 -4.89 3.17
C GLU A 37 -0.84 -4.87 3.12
N ALA A 38 -1.49 -6.03 3.13
CA ALA A 38 -2.94 -6.12 3.21
C ALA A 38 -3.51 -5.46 4.47
N ALA A 39 -2.88 -5.67 5.63
CA ALA A 39 -3.28 -5.03 6.87
C ALA A 39 -3.13 -3.49 6.83
N VAL A 40 -2.07 -3.00 6.22
CA VAL A 40 -1.86 -1.55 6.01
C VAL A 40 -2.92 -0.98 5.07
N GLU A 41 -3.24 -1.67 3.99
CA GLU A 41 -4.31 -1.27 3.06
C GLU A 41 -5.65 -1.16 3.78
N ASP A 42 -6.03 -2.17 4.56
CA ASP A 42 -7.27 -2.16 5.34
C ASP A 42 -7.31 -1.01 6.33
N ALA A 43 -6.20 -0.71 6.99
CA ALA A 43 -6.09 0.40 7.92
C ALA A 43 -6.23 1.75 7.21
N VAL A 44 -5.57 1.95 6.09
CA VAL A 44 -5.64 3.20 5.30
C VAL A 44 -7.06 3.42 4.79
N ILE A 45 -7.71 2.40 4.23
CA ILE A 45 -9.06 2.51 3.70
C ILE A 45 -10.08 2.75 4.82
N SER A 46 -9.95 2.07 5.96
CA SER A 46 -10.83 2.29 7.12
C SER A 46 -10.70 3.71 7.67
N ASN A 47 -9.47 4.21 7.78
CA ASN A 47 -9.20 5.58 8.21
C ASN A 47 -9.77 6.60 7.22
N MET A 48 -9.62 6.34 5.93
CA MET A 48 -10.18 7.18 4.87
C MET A 48 -11.70 7.24 4.93
N LYS A 49 -12.38 6.12 5.12
CA LYS A 49 -13.85 6.09 5.30
C LYS A 49 -14.29 6.98 6.46
N ALA A 50 -13.63 6.86 7.60
CA ALA A 50 -13.93 7.70 8.77
C ALA A 50 -13.65 9.18 8.50
N ALA A 51 -12.53 9.50 7.85
CA ALA A 51 -12.17 10.88 7.50
C ALA A 51 -13.16 11.51 6.50
N LEU A 52 -13.67 10.74 5.55
CA LEU A 52 -14.68 11.20 4.58
C LEU A 52 -16.00 11.57 5.28
N GLU A 53 -16.43 10.82 6.28
CA GLU A 53 -17.63 11.16 7.07
C GLU A 53 -17.43 12.45 7.88
N VAL A 54 -16.26 12.61 8.47
CA VAL A 54 -15.91 13.86 9.19
C VAL A 54 -15.90 15.04 8.22
N TYR A 55 -15.27 14.88 7.05
CA TYR A 55 -15.23 15.91 6.02
C TYR A 55 -16.62 16.33 5.57
N ALA A 56 -17.50 15.37 5.26
CA ALA A 56 -18.87 15.65 4.83
C ALA A 56 -19.70 16.36 5.94
N THR A 57 -19.47 15.99 7.20
CA THR A 57 -20.12 16.64 8.36
C THR A 57 -19.63 18.08 8.52
N ASP A 58 -18.34 18.32 8.38
CA ASP A 58 -17.75 19.65 8.43
C ASP A 58 -18.29 20.55 7.31
N MET A 59 -18.36 20.01 6.09
CA MET A 59 -18.97 20.72 4.94
C MET A 59 -20.43 21.05 5.20
N TYR A 60 -21.19 20.13 5.80
CA TYR A 60 -22.58 20.39 6.15
C TYR A 60 -22.73 21.54 7.16
N THR A 61 -21.87 21.57 8.18
CA THR A 61 -21.91 22.64 9.20
C THR A 61 -21.47 23.99 8.66
N THR A 62 -20.54 24.03 7.72
CA THR A 62 -20.00 25.28 7.17
C THR A 62 -20.79 25.82 5.98
N THR A 63 -21.31 24.95 5.13
CA THR A 63 -21.98 25.35 3.88
C THR A 63 -23.47 25.02 3.82
N GLY A 64 -23.97 24.24 4.80
CA GLY A 64 -25.34 23.74 4.81
C GLY A 64 -25.60 22.56 3.86
N ARG A 65 -24.58 22.00 3.24
CA ARG A 65 -24.68 20.85 2.34
C ARG A 65 -23.55 19.87 2.59
N ALA A 66 -23.88 18.59 2.70
CA ALA A 66 -22.87 17.55 2.74
C ALA A 66 -22.33 17.28 1.33
N PHE A 67 -21.01 17.27 1.19
CA PHE A 67 -20.33 16.81 0.00
C PHE A 67 -18.94 16.27 0.37
N TRP A 68 -18.38 15.45 -0.51
CA TRP A 68 -17.10 14.77 -0.31
C TRP A 68 -16.06 15.33 -1.27
N PRO A 69 -14.78 15.28 -0.93
CA PRO A 69 -13.72 15.82 -1.77
C PRO A 69 -13.61 15.03 -3.09
N THR A 70 -13.10 15.67 -4.13
CA THR A 70 -12.83 15.00 -5.42
C THR A 70 -11.78 13.92 -5.25
N ASP A 71 -10.69 14.20 -4.55
CA ASP A 71 -9.69 13.22 -4.16
C ASP A 71 -9.95 12.78 -2.72
N PRO A 72 -10.22 11.48 -2.47
CA PRO A 72 -10.52 11.00 -1.13
C PRO A 72 -9.38 11.16 -0.14
N PHE A 73 -8.14 11.25 -0.61
CA PHE A 73 -6.98 11.52 0.25
C PHE A 73 -6.99 12.92 0.87
N ASP A 74 -7.73 13.87 0.28
CA ASP A 74 -7.84 15.23 0.82
C ASP A 74 -8.65 15.29 2.12
N ALA A 75 -9.42 14.26 2.43
CA ALA A 75 -10.10 14.13 3.72
C ALA A 75 -9.16 13.71 4.85
N LEU A 76 -8.02 13.11 4.55
CA LEU A 76 -7.05 12.66 5.54
C LEU A 76 -6.20 13.82 6.05
N GLN A 77 -6.00 13.89 7.38
CA GLN A 77 -5.07 14.85 7.99
C GLN A 77 -3.63 14.54 7.63
N GLU A 78 -3.28 13.25 7.62
CA GLU A 78 -2.00 12.76 7.15
C GLU A 78 -2.22 11.75 6.02
N LYS A 79 -1.59 11.99 4.91
CA LYS A 79 -1.64 11.09 3.76
C LYS A 79 -0.73 9.88 3.99
N PRO A 80 -1.10 8.68 3.48
CA PRO A 80 -0.24 7.51 3.62
C PRO A 80 1.12 7.74 2.97
N LYS A 81 2.14 7.09 3.50
CA LYS A 81 3.47 7.10 2.88
C LYS A 81 3.36 6.51 1.48
N GLY A 82 3.98 7.18 0.51
CA GLY A 82 3.90 6.79 -0.90
C GLY A 82 2.72 7.37 -1.65
N TYR A 83 1.88 8.19 -1.01
CA TYR A 83 0.83 8.91 -1.73
C TYR A 83 1.44 9.90 -2.74
N LEU A 84 0.97 9.79 -3.95
CA LEU A 84 1.18 10.81 -4.98
C LEU A 84 -0.16 11.46 -5.32
N SER A 85 -0.18 12.77 -5.33
CA SER A 85 -1.36 13.51 -5.78
C SER A 85 -1.65 13.15 -7.23
N SER A 86 -2.84 13.47 -7.71
CA SER A 86 -3.40 13.09 -9.02
C SER A 86 -2.51 13.26 -10.28
N VAL A 87 -1.23 13.52 -10.07
CA VAL A 87 -0.18 13.51 -11.10
C VAL A 87 0.74 12.35 -10.75
N ASP A 88 0.80 11.34 -11.58
CA ASP A 88 1.72 10.23 -11.39
C ASP A 88 3.19 10.60 -11.71
N ASN A 89 4.11 9.66 -11.49
CA ASN A 89 5.54 9.90 -11.67
C ASN A 89 5.95 10.25 -13.12
N ASP A 90 5.12 9.95 -14.10
CA ASP A 90 5.37 10.29 -15.51
C ASP A 90 4.74 11.65 -15.91
N GLY A 91 4.07 12.33 -14.98
CA GLY A 91 3.41 13.60 -15.22
C GLY A 91 2.00 13.47 -15.79
N THR A 92 1.44 12.27 -15.84
CA THR A 92 0.08 12.03 -16.30
C THR A 92 -0.92 12.22 -15.17
N MET A 93 -1.91 13.07 -15.36
CA MET A 93 -2.90 13.32 -14.31
C MET A 93 -3.79 12.11 -14.08
N GLY A 94 -3.80 11.62 -12.84
CA GLY A 94 -4.78 10.64 -12.38
C GLY A 94 -4.51 9.21 -12.81
N GLY A 95 -3.23 8.82 -12.95
CA GLY A 95 -2.83 7.44 -13.23
C GLY A 95 -3.05 6.49 -12.05
N ASP A 96 -2.94 5.20 -12.33
CA ASP A 96 -2.87 4.15 -11.31
C ASP A 96 -1.47 4.11 -10.70
N ALA A 97 -1.37 3.61 -9.45
CA ALA A 97 -0.08 3.37 -8.82
C ALA A 97 0.80 2.45 -9.68
N ASP A 98 2.04 2.85 -9.91
CA ASP A 98 2.98 2.14 -10.78
C ASP A 98 4.32 1.80 -10.11
N SER A 99 4.51 2.28 -8.90
CA SER A 99 5.73 2.05 -8.10
C SER A 99 5.40 1.39 -6.76
N ASP A 100 6.34 0.59 -6.25
CA ASP A 100 6.16 -0.14 -4.99
C ASP A 100 5.83 0.79 -3.82
N GLY A 101 4.73 0.49 -3.14
CA GLY A 101 4.25 1.26 -2.00
C GLY A 101 3.50 2.55 -2.36
N GLU A 102 3.28 2.80 -3.63
CA GLU A 102 2.59 4.00 -4.10
C GLU A 102 1.08 3.90 -3.88
N TRP A 103 0.52 5.03 -3.48
CA TRP A 103 -0.92 5.26 -3.38
C TRP A 103 -1.33 6.39 -4.31
N THR A 104 -2.34 6.15 -5.13
CA THR A 104 -2.90 7.18 -6.03
C THR A 104 -4.42 7.13 -6.06
N TYR A 105 -5.01 8.24 -6.46
CA TYR A 105 -6.41 8.28 -6.88
C TYR A 105 -6.50 8.58 -8.37
N ASN A 106 -6.98 7.59 -9.14
CA ASN A 106 -7.20 7.74 -10.57
C ASN A 106 -8.58 8.39 -10.80
N THR A 107 -8.57 9.64 -11.22
CA THR A 107 -9.79 10.42 -11.43
C THR A 107 -10.62 9.94 -12.63
N ALA A 108 -9.99 9.33 -13.63
CA ALA A 108 -10.67 8.82 -14.81
C ALA A 108 -11.45 7.54 -14.52
N THR A 109 -10.86 6.63 -13.73
CA THR A 109 -11.49 5.36 -13.37
C THR A 109 -12.21 5.40 -12.03
N LYS A 110 -12.07 6.50 -11.27
CA LYS A 110 -12.58 6.68 -9.90
C LYS A 110 -12.11 5.60 -8.94
N ARG A 111 -10.82 5.24 -9.04
CA ARG A 111 -10.20 4.21 -8.24
C ARG A 111 -9.08 4.76 -7.38
N ILE A 112 -9.09 4.39 -6.11
CA ILE A 112 -7.94 4.46 -5.24
C ILE A 112 -7.09 3.24 -5.58
N THR A 113 -5.82 3.41 -5.89
CA THR A 113 -4.92 2.31 -6.22
C THR A 113 -3.72 2.26 -5.30
N HIS A 114 -3.25 1.07 -5.01
CA HIS A 114 -2.02 0.82 -4.26
C HIS A 114 -1.24 -0.30 -4.92
N GLN A 115 0.04 -0.09 -5.14
CA GLN A 115 0.95 -1.13 -5.66
C GLN A 115 1.77 -1.72 -4.53
N ARG A 116 1.72 -3.05 -4.40
CA ARG A 116 2.50 -3.81 -3.44
C ARG A 116 3.90 -4.11 -3.98
N GLN A 117 4.79 -4.54 -3.10
CA GLN A 117 6.17 -4.91 -3.45
C GLN A 117 6.29 -6.11 -4.39
N ASP A 118 5.25 -6.90 -4.54
CA ASP A 118 5.18 -8.01 -5.51
C ASP A 118 4.69 -7.58 -6.90
N ASN A 119 4.60 -6.28 -7.14
CA ASN A 119 4.02 -5.64 -8.32
C ASN A 119 2.51 -5.90 -8.51
N SER A 120 1.83 -6.50 -7.55
CA SER A 120 0.38 -6.59 -7.60
C SER A 120 -0.25 -5.23 -7.28
N ARG A 121 -1.31 -4.91 -7.98
CA ARG A 121 -2.04 -3.67 -7.80
C ARG A 121 -3.41 -3.97 -7.22
N HIS A 122 -3.74 -3.28 -6.14
CA HIS A 122 -5.04 -3.35 -5.49
C HIS A 122 -5.77 -2.04 -5.68
N TYR A 123 -7.10 -2.07 -5.77
CA TYR A 123 -7.89 -0.88 -5.96
C TYR A 123 -9.22 -0.93 -5.19
N TRP A 124 -9.70 0.27 -4.89
CA TRP A 124 -11.01 0.51 -4.28
C TRP A 124 -11.70 1.60 -5.08
N THR A 125 -13.02 1.50 -5.23
CA THR A 125 -13.78 2.51 -5.96
C THR A 125 -14.21 3.63 -5.02
N TYR A 126 -14.13 4.86 -5.51
CA TYR A 126 -14.59 6.05 -4.81
C TYR A 126 -15.24 7.00 -5.81
N ASP A 127 -16.48 7.41 -5.51
CA ASP A 127 -17.16 8.47 -6.25
C ASP A 127 -17.47 9.61 -5.28
N ASN A 128 -17.00 10.80 -5.59
CA ASN A 128 -17.21 11.99 -4.75
C ASN A 128 -18.67 12.45 -4.63
N GLY A 129 -19.61 11.86 -5.36
CA GLY A 129 -21.04 12.05 -5.20
C GLY A 129 -21.71 11.09 -4.22
N VAL A 130 -21.02 10.00 -3.91
CA VAL A 130 -21.49 8.95 -3.00
C VAL A 130 -20.29 8.46 -2.20
N ASN A 131 -20.36 8.60 -0.90
CA ASN A 131 -19.27 8.14 -0.02
C ASN A 131 -19.19 6.60 0.01
N VAL A 132 -18.85 5.98 -1.10
CA VAL A 132 -18.72 4.53 -1.23
C VAL A 132 -17.29 4.17 -1.61
N ILE A 133 -16.68 3.36 -0.77
CA ILE A 133 -15.41 2.69 -1.05
C ILE A 133 -15.70 1.20 -1.10
N GLY A 134 -15.58 0.60 -2.30
CA GLY A 134 -15.72 -0.82 -2.53
C GLY A 134 -14.48 -1.39 -3.18
N GLY A 135 -14.05 -2.55 -2.78
CA GLY A 135 -12.91 -3.28 -3.33
C GLY A 135 -13.32 -4.40 -4.24
#